data_f87e6f0f8e553587641d221037fef2b6
#
_entry.id   f87e6f0f8e553587641d221037fef2b6
#
_cell.length_a   1.000
_cell.length_b   1.000
_cell.length_c   1.000
_cell.angle_alpha   90.00
_cell.angle_beta   90.00
_cell.angle_gamma   90.00
#
_symmetry.space_group_name_H-M   'P 1'
#
loop_
_entity.id
_entity.type
_entity.pdbx_description
1 polymer ?
#
loop_
_entity_poly.entity_id
_entity_poly.type
_entity_poly.pdbx_seq_one_letter_code
_entity_poly.pdbx_strand_id
1 'polypeptide(L)'
;MIKNSPFIAFIIYCLPILCIAQPKYEYWDADKKQVKSEDNYKRGIAHGKTASYFKDGKIARLGWYKYGKQDSTWKFFYENGNPKAIEHYDFGVKKGHNLYYYNSGKAAQETVFKNDRPDSIWTSYFESGMPRSIESFNYGKRQGVWKYYYENGKPQSDGLFENDKKNGQLVNYYPNGNVQSQENYCNNAPCGKWAEFYDNGKVKIEKEYKDSIEYLINLWNEENKQVIVNGNGNLTLVSDKGKLRGKGTYQNGLRNGVWMFYYEDGALEYTTTYINGKINGPYNAYFQDGTLKSSGKYIESKKDSLWGFYRSNGGIEMQGTFKNNLREGQWTYYFESGKKESEGYFADDKQNGTWKYWYKTGELWKQGVFANDIKNGLWTTFWENGKKLQEGNYVNNKEEGGWQAWWQNNQLKDKGSFKDGIMIGPWQGFYSNSKPNYSGEYKNGKKNGKWQYWFEKTGKPREITNYVVGFKHGEFIQYTENGFVDNKGKYRKGKQTSTWQYYYETGGMQRQQHFKNGHLSGKSILWQLNQKMQCQMNYTVIKDNRKGHEQSVPNGTWIFYDKNGSETNRVSYKRGVRVQ
;
A
#
# COMPACT_ATOMS: atom_id res chain seq x y z
N MET A 1 46.09 -74.43 -67.09
CA MET A 1 45.80 -73.69 -68.34
C MET A 1 45.03 -72.47 -68.03
N ILE A 2 45.53 -71.35 -68.50
CA ILE A 2 44.85 -70.11 -68.90
C ILE A 2 44.54 -69.13 -67.76
N LYS A 3 45.29 -68.18 -67.75
CA LYS A 3 45.57 -66.80 -68.21
C LYS A 3 45.13 -65.73 -67.21
N ASN A 4 46.17 -65.04 -66.75
CA ASN A 4 46.12 -63.74 -66.05
C ASN A 4 45.48 -62.63 -66.91
N SER A 5 44.73 -61.74 -66.28
CA SER A 5 44.52 -60.36 -66.73
C SER A 5 44.52 -59.41 -65.52
N PRO A 6 45.26 -58.26 -65.53
CA PRO A 6 45.41 -57.40 -64.37
C PRO A 6 44.34 -56.32 -64.31
N PHE A 7 43.70 -56.22 -63.19
CA PHE A 7 42.87 -55.07 -62.88
C PHE A 7 43.71 -53.86 -62.39
N ILE A 8 43.76 -52.80 -63.18
CA ILE A 8 44.38 -51.53 -62.83
C ILE A 8 43.43 -50.82 -61.86
N ALA A 9 43.81 -50.73 -60.58
CA ALA A 9 43.08 -49.90 -59.56
C ALA A 9 43.54 -48.45 -59.71
N PHE A 10 42.61 -47.57 -60.14
CA PHE A 10 42.76 -46.11 -60.03
C PHE A 10 42.63 -45.71 -58.57
N ILE A 11 43.74 -45.39 -57.92
CA ILE A 11 43.73 -44.71 -56.62
C ILE A 11 43.48 -43.23 -56.86
N ILE A 12 42.25 -42.80 -56.62
CA ILE A 12 41.91 -41.36 -56.51
C ILE A 12 42.45 -40.85 -55.16
N TYR A 13 43.58 -40.16 -55.23
CA TYR A 13 44.06 -39.36 -54.09
C TYR A 13 43.07 -38.22 -53.86
N CYS A 14 42.16 -38.39 -52.90
CA CYS A 14 41.42 -37.26 -52.29
C CYS A 14 42.40 -36.40 -51.46
N LEU A 15 42.98 -35.39 -52.07
CA LEU A 15 43.63 -34.32 -51.29
C LEU A 15 42.64 -33.75 -50.32
N PRO A 16 42.97 -33.64 -49.02
CA PRO A 16 42.08 -32.94 -48.07
C PRO A 16 42.04 -31.49 -48.52
N ILE A 17 40.85 -31.03 -48.93
CA ILE A 17 40.58 -29.60 -49.11
C ILE A 17 40.79 -28.97 -47.72
N LEU A 18 41.95 -28.36 -47.51
CA LEU A 18 42.16 -27.43 -46.37
C LEU A 18 41.10 -26.32 -46.47
N CYS A 19 40.09 -26.47 -45.69
CA CYS A 19 39.05 -25.46 -45.58
C CYS A 19 39.66 -24.24 -44.84
N ILE A 20 40.36 -23.38 -45.61
CA ILE A 20 40.97 -22.15 -45.10
C ILE A 20 39.82 -21.19 -44.72
N ALA A 21 39.90 -20.60 -43.55
CA ALA A 21 38.97 -19.58 -43.13
C ALA A 21 39.06 -18.38 -44.08
N GLN A 22 37.96 -17.99 -44.69
CA GLN A 22 37.92 -16.84 -45.61
C GLN A 22 37.55 -15.55 -44.89
N PRO A 23 38.27 -14.44 -45.09
CA PRO A 23 37.97 -13.16 -44.52
C PRO A 23 36.70 -12.55 -45.15
N LYS A 24 35.83 -12.00 -44.33
CA LYS A 24 34.69 -11.18 -44.71
C LYS A 24 34.93 -9.77 -44.22
N TYR A 25 34.73 -8.79 -45.11
CA TYR A 25 34.92 -7.38 -44.82
C TYR A 25 33.58 -6.67 -44.66
N GLU A 26 33.45 -5.81 -43.64
CA GLU A 26 32.43 -4.78 -43.54
C GLU A 26 33.08 -3.41 -43.73
N TYR A 27 32.31 -2.45 -44.26
CA TYR A 27 32.84 -1.13 -44.60
C TYR A 27 31.98 -0.04 -43.91
N TRP A 28 32.63 1.10 -43.62
CA TRP A 28 31.97 2.28 -43.11
C TRP A 28 31.21 3.06 -44.20
N ASP A 29 31.63 2.97 -45.43
CA ASP A 29 31.16 3.65 -46.60
C ASP A 29 30.58 2.72 -47.65
N ALA A 30 29.64 3.22 -48.44
CA ALA A 30 29.02 2.44 -49.54
C ALA A 30 30.02 2.09 -50.66
N ASP A 31 31.06 2.92 -50.85
CA ASP A 31 32.11 2.74 -51.88
C ASP A 31 33.18 1.71 -51.48
N LYS A 32 33.04 1.12 -50.30
CA LYS A 32 33.95 0.10 -49.75
C LYS A 32 35.43 0.53 -49.68
N LYS A 33 35.68 1.83 -49.44
CA LYS A 33 37.03 2.38 -49.28
C LYS A 33 37.55 2.31 -47.84
N GLN A 34 36.64 2.38 -46.87
CA GLN A 34 37.00 2.39 -45.46
C GLN A 34 36.50 1.10 -44.79
N VAL A 35 37.42 0.20 -44.48
CA VAL A 35 37.14 -1.07 -43.79
C VAL A 35 36.67 -0.78 -42.37
N LYS A 36 35.54 -1.34 -41.99
CA LYS A 36 34.99 -1.32 -40.62
C LYS A 36 35.38 -2.56 -39.82
N SER A 37 35.28 -3.74 -40.47
CA SER A 37 35.77 -4.99 -39.86
C SER A 37 36.26 -5.96 -40.90
N GLU A 38 37.17 -6.82 -40.44
CA GLU A 38 37.68 -7.99 -41.13
C GLU A 38 37.50 -9.20 -40.22
N ASP A 39 36.61 -10.11 -40.61
CA ASP A 39 36.27 -11.27 -39.79
C ASP A 39 36.47 -12.57 -40.61
N ASN A 40 37.15 -13.54 -40.02
CA ASN A 40 37.35 -14.84 -40.64
C ASN A 40 36.26 -15.83 -40.25
N TYR A 41 35.78 -16.60 -41.24
CA TYR A 41 34.71 -17.57 -41.04
C TYR A 41 35.14 -18.98 -41.54
N LYS A 42 34.71 -20.01 -40.82
CA LYS A 42 34.80 -21.39 -41.22
C LYS A 42 33.42 -22.03 -41.17
N ARG A 43 32.88 -22.46 -42.32
CA ARG A 43 31.53 -23.02 -42.45
C ARG A 43 30.44 -22.07 -41.93
N GLY A 44 30.58 -20.76 -42.20
CA GLY A 44 29.61 -19.73 -41.78
C GLY A 44 29.67 -19.30 -40.30
N ILE A 45 30.58 -19.88 -39.52
CA ILE A 45 30.77 -19.55 -38.09
C ILE A 45 32.11 -18.80 -37.97
N ALA A 46 32.12 -17.70 -37.19
CA ALA A 46 33.30 -16.91 -36.91
C ALA A 46 34.44 -17.84 -36.39
N HIS A 47 35.57 -17.84 -37.07
CA HIS A 47 36.70 -18.73 -36.76
C HIS A 47 38.00 -18.15 -37.33
N GLY A 48 38.94 -17.85 -36.48
CA GLY A 48 40.21 -17.24 -36.88
C GLY A 48 40.36 -15.81 -36.41
N LYS A 49 41.29 -15.10 -37.01
CA LYS A 49 41.59 -13.70 -36.67
C LYS A 49 40.41 -12.77 -37.00
N THR A 50 40.16 -11.81 -36.15
CA THR A 50 39.19 -10.71 -36.37
C THR A 50 39.87 -9.38 -36.08
N ALA A 51 39.50 -8.36 -36.85
CA ALA A 51 39.92 -6.98 -36.62
C ALA A 51 38.74 -6.04 -36.86
N SER A 52 38.65 -4.97 -36.08
CA SER A 52 37.77 -3.82 -36.43
C SER A 52 38.56 -2.54 -36.35
N TYR A 53 38.08 -1.54 -37.10
CA TYR A 53 38.78 -0.28 -37.32
C TYR A 53 37.88 0.91 -37.01
N PHE A 54 38.46 1.97 -36.55
CA PHE A 54 37.81 3.28 -36.46
C PHE A 54 37.64 3.91 -37.84
N LYS A 55 36.87 4.98 -37.96
CA LYS A 55 36.67 5.66 -39.26
C LYS A 55 37.96 6.25 -39.87
N ASP A 56 38.94 6.58 -39.02
CA ASP A 56 40.26 7.05 -39.43
C ASP A 56 41.21 5.93 -39.89
N GLY A 57 40.73 4.68 -39.90
CA GLY A 57 41.47 3.51 -40.32
C GLY A 57 42.37 2.88 -39.23
N LYS A 58 42.45 3.48 -38.05
CA LYS A 58 43.17 2.89 -36.93
C LYS A 58 42.43 1.68 -36.37
N ILE A 59 43.19 0.75 -35.84
CA ILE A 59 42.64 -0.47 -35.24
C ILE A 59 41.85 -0.12 -33.98
N ALA A 60 40.59 -0.59 -33.90
CA ALA A 60 39.72 -0.47 -32.71
C ALA A 60 39.81 -1.72 -31.84
N ARG A 61 39.88 -2.91 -32.44
CA ARG A 61 40.11 -4.19 -31.76
C ARG A 61 40.78 -5.23 -32.65
N LEU A 62 41.50 -6.14 -32.01
CA LEU A 62 42.08 -7.35 -32.60
C LEU A 62 41.78 -8.54 -31.72
N GLY A 63 41.46 -9.68 -32.31
CA GLY A 63 41.20 -10.88 -31.54
C GLY A 63 41.14 -12.14 -32.40
N TRP A 64 40.71 -13.19 -31.78
CA TRP A 64 40.54 -14.49 -32.41
C TRP A 64 39.22 -15.12 -31.99
N TYR A 65 38.49 -15.66 -32.96
CA TYR A 65 37.30 -16.48 -32.70
C TYR A 65 37.61 -17.96 -32.94
N LYS A 66 37.05 -18.82 -32.10
CA LYS A 66 37.05 -20.27 -32.27
C LYS A 66 35.60 -20.76 -32.16
N TYR A 67 35.04 -21.25 -33.29
CA TYR A 67 33.63 -21.68 -33.39
C TYR A 67 32.63 -20.65 -32.83
N GLY A 68 32.77 -19.39 -33.24
CA GLY A 68 31.88 -18.30 -32.88
C GLY A 68 32.08 -17.68 -31.47
N LYS A 69 33.05 -18.21 -30.70
CA LYS A 69 33.37 -17.72 -29.36
C LYS A 69 34.75 -17.04 -29.34
N GLN A 70 34.88 -16.00 -28.50
CA GLN A 70 36.19 -15.36 -28.28
C GLN A 70 37.19 -16.38 -27.76
N ASP A 71 38.40 -16.36 -28.29
CA ASP A 71 39.49 -17.27 -27.92
C ASP A 71 40.82 -16.52 -27.93
N SER A 72 41.82 -17.02 -27.20
CA SER A 72 43.16 -16.43 -27.13
C SER A 72 43.13 -14.97 -26.59
N THR A 73 44.00 -14.11 -27.13
CA THR A 73 44.18 -12.73 -26.69
C THR A 73 43.41 -11.77 -27.55
N TRP A 74 42.64 -10.92 -26.89
CA TRP A 74 41.92 -9.80 -27.48
C TRP A 74 42.57 -8.49 -27.07
N LYS A 75 42.83 -7.60 -28.05
CA LYS A 75 43.37 -6.25 -27.86
C LYS A 75 42.34 -5.21 -28.31
N PHE A 76 42.06 -4.27 -27.47
CA PHE A 76 41.16 -3.13 -27.74
C PHE A 76 41.98 -1.84 -27.69
N PHE A 77 41.63 -0.87 -28.49
CA PHE A 77 42.32 0.41 -28.60
C PHE A 77 41.34 1.59 -28.47
N TYR A 78 41.83 2.73 -28.07
CA TYR A 78 41.18 4.01 -28.17
C TYR A 78 41.37 4.63 -29.57
N GLU A 79 40.57 5.64 -29.92
CA GLU A 79 40.69 6.33 -31.24
C GLU A 79 42.06 7.00 -31.44
N ASN A 80 42.70 7.45 -30.35
CA ASN A 80 44.08 7.98 -30.42
C ASN A 80 45.13 6.91 -30.71
N GLY A 81 44.75 5.63 -30.75
CA GLY A 81 45.66 4.51 -31.01
C GLY A 81 46.28 3.88 -29.76
N ASN A 82 46.10 4.46 -28.59
CA ASN A 82 46.58 3.87 -27.34
C ASN A 82 45.81 2.58 -26.98
N PRO A 83 46.45 1.63 -26.33
CA PRO A 83 45.77 0.44 -25.85
C PRO A 83 44.66 0.82 -24.86
N LYS A 84 43.51 0.13 -24.95
CA LYS A 84 42.36 0.26 -24.04
C LYS A 84 42.22 -0.93 -23.11
N ALA A 85 42.39 -2.14 -23.69
CA ALA A 85 42.38 -3.38 -22.93
C ALA A 85 43.12 -4.52 -23.65
N ILE A 86 43.71 -5.40 -22.88
CA ILE A 86 44.24 -6.68 -23.31
C ILE A 86 43.54 -7.75 -22.46
N GLU A 87 42.72 -8.59 -23.10
CA GLU A 87 41.91 -9.58 -22.44
C GLU A 87 42.20 -10.99 -22.99
N HIS A 88 42.15 -11.98 -22.13
CA HIS A 88 42.41 -13.38 -22.48
C HIS A 88 41.15 -14.22 -22.31
N TYR A 89 40.87 -15.01 -23.34
CA TYR A 89 39.68 -15.87 -23.39
C TYR A 89 40.07 -17.31 -23.75
N ASP A 90 39.26 -18.25 -23.28
CA ASP A 90 39.25 -19.63 -23.70
C ASP A 90 37.82 -20.04 -24.01
N PHE A 91 37.55 -20.23 -25.30
CA PHE A 91 36.23 -20.61 -25.79
C PHE A 91 35.05 -19.74 -25.25
N GLY A 92 35.24 -18.42 -25.20
CA GLY A 92 34.30 -17.42 -24.73
C GLY A 92 34.35 -17.14 -23.24
N VAL A 93 35.18 -17.84 -22.49
CA VAL A 93 35.33 -17.69 -21.05
C VAL A 93 36.56 -16.84 -20.75
N LYS A 94 36.41 -15.75 -20.01
CA LYS A 94 37.55 -14.88 -19.63
C LYS A 94 38.46 -15.59 -18.64
N LYS A 95 39.75 -15.53 -18.88
CA LYS A 95 40.76 -16.17 -18.02
C LYS A 95 42.09 -15.41 -17.99
N GLY A 96 42.94 -15.79 -17.07
CA GLY A 96 44.32 -15.31 -16.99
C GLY A 96 44.44 -13.84 -16.64
N HIS A 97 45.56 -13.25 -16.95
CA HIS A 97 45.91 -11.89 -16.63
C HIS A 97 45.37 -10.92 -17.70
N ASN A 98 44.55 -9.93 -17.30
CA ASN A 98 43.94 -8.97 -18.21
C ASN A 98 44.36 -7.56 -17.77
N LEU A 99 44.61 -6.69 -18.76
CA LEU A 99 45.14 -5.34 -18.57
C LEU A 99 44.16 -4.32 -19.13
N TYR A 100 43.93 -3.27 -18.43
CA TYR A 100 43.11 -2.13 -18.85
C TYR A 100 43.91 -0.85 -18.73
N TYR A 101 43.70 0.08 -19.63
CA TYR A 101 44.46 1.33 -19.73
C TYR A 101 43.54 2.54 -19.77
N TYR A 102 44.03 3.67 -19.31
CA TYR A 102 43.44 4.97 -19.53
C TYR A 102 43.65 5.43 -20.98
N ASN A 103 42.87 6.41 -21.40
CA ASN A 103 43.02 6.99 -22.76
C ASN A 103 44.39 7.61 -22.99
N SER A 104 45.11 8.02 -21.94
CA SER A 104 46.51 8.43 -21.96
C SER A 104 47.51 7.32 -22.28
N GLY A 105 47.07 6.05 -22.30
CA GLY A 105 47.90 4.86 -22.49
C GLY A 105 48.54 4.33 -21.22
N LYS A 106 48.35 5.02 -20.05
CA LYS A 106 48.85 4.51 -18.77
C LYS A 106 47.95 3.38 -18.25
N ALA A 107 48.55 2.45 -17.48
CA ALA A 107 47.81 1.37 -16.86
C ALA A 107 46.67 1.90 -15.94
N ALA A 108 45.46 1.37 -16.10
CA ALA A 108 44.29 1.68 -15.26
C ALA A 108 43.99 0.54 -14.29
N GLN A 109 44.09 -0.71 -14.77
CA GLN A 109 43.81 -1.87 -13.94
C GLN A 109 44.47 -3.13 -14.48
N GLU A 110 44.97 -3.97 -13.58
CA GLU A 110 45.43 -5.32 -13.81
C GLU A 110 44.51 -6.30 -13.06
N THR A 111 44.02 -7.31 -13.75
CA THR A 111 43.06 -8.26 -13.21
C THR A 111 43.40 -9.69 -13.60
N VAL A 112 43.07 -10.62 -12.75
CA VAL A 112 43.17 -12.05 -13.05
C VAL A 112 41.78 -12.68 -12.97
N PHE A 113 41.45 -13.46 -14.00
CA PHE A 113 40.20 -14.22 -14.06
C PHE A 113 40.44 -15.71 -14.13
N LYS A 114 39.56 -16.46 -13.52
CA LYS A 114 39.44 -17.91 -13.65
C LYS A 114 37.99 -18.29 -13.90
N ASN A 115 37.70 -18.77 -15.13
CA ASN A 115 36.34 -19.11 -15.56
C ASN A 115 35.34 -17.96 -15.36
N ASP A 116 35.60 -16.79 -15.95
CA ASP A 116 34.81 -15.55 -15.83
C ASP A 116 34.70 -14.97 -14.41
N ARG A 117 35.38 -15.56 -13.43
CA ARG A 117 35.32 -15.08 -12.03
C ARG A 117 36.62 -14.38 -11.67
N PRO A 118 36.56 -13.25 -10.96
CA PRO A 118 37.73 -12.63 -10.34
C PRO A 118 38.51 -13.65 -9.52
N ASP A 119 39.83 -13.68 -9.71
CA ASP A 119 40.72 -14.56 -8.98
C ASP A 119 42.06 -13.87 -8.71
N SER A 120 42.80 -14.34 -7.71
CA SER A 120 44.10 -13.79 -7.36
C SER A 120 44.05 -12.28 -6.99
N ILE A 121 45.08 -11.53 -7.37
CA ILE A 121 45.25 -10.11 -7.05
C ILE A 121 44.78 -9.25 -8.23
N TRP A 122 44.00 -8.25 -7.93
CA TRP A 122 43.64 -7.17 -8.82
C TRP A 122 44.28 -5.88 -8.34
N THR A 123 44.93 -5.15 -9.25
CA THR A 123 45.49 -3.85 -8.94
C THR A 123 44.87 -2.81 -9.84
N SER A 124 44.35 -1.72 -9.26
CA SER A 124 43.95 -0.53 -10.01
C SER A 124 44.90 0.62 -9.73
N TYR A 125 45.02 1.53 -10.68
CA TYR A 125 45.92 2.67 -10.64
C TYR A 125 45.18 3.99 -10.82
N PHE A 126 45.70 5.06 -10.30
CA PHE A 126 45.36 6.42 -10.71
C PHE A 126 45.98 6.74 -12.06
N GLU A 127 45.49 7.75 -12.73
CA GLU A 127 46.08 8.18 -14.01
C GLU A 127 47.49 8.77 -13.83
N SER A 128 47.85 9.19 -12.60
CA SER A 128 49.24 9.49 -12.22
C SER A 128 50.20 8.29 -12.35
N GLY A 129 49.65 7.07 -12.32
CA GLY A 129 50.40 5.80 -12.32
C GLY A 129 50.59 5.20 -10.92
N MET A 130 50.17 5.93 -9.86
CA MET A 130 50.25 5.43 -8.49
C MET A 130 49.15 4.39 -8.26
N PRO A 131 49.40 3.35 -7.45
CA PRO A 131 48.38 2.39 -7.07
C PRO A 131 47.18 3.09 -6.42
N ARG A 132 45.93 2.69 -6.82
CA ARG A 132 44.67 3.10 -6.26
C ARG A 132 44.09 2.06 -5.32
N SER A 133 44.12 0.80 -5.77
CA SER A 133 43.70 -0.33 -4.91
C SER A 133 44.47 -1.59 -5.24
N ILE A 134 44.63 -2.44 -4.24
CA ILE A 134 45.10 -3.83 -4.36
C ILE A 134 44.07 -4.71 -3.68
N GLU A 135 43.45 -5.59 -4.45
CA GLU A 135 42.28 -6.38 -4.03
C GLU A 135 42.53 -7.86 -4.29
N SER A 136 42.26 -8.70 -3.31
CA SER A 136 42.45 -10.15 -3.41
C SER A 136 41.12 -10.87 -3.57
N PHE A 137 41.09 -11.80 -4.53
CA PHE A 137 39.92 -12.61 -4.82
C PHE A 137 40.27 -14.12 -4.83
N ASN A 138 39.29 -14.93 -4.49
CA ASN A 138 39.30 -16.36 -4.68
C ASN A 138 37.97 -16.81 -5.27
N TYR A 139 37.99 -17.30 -6.51
CA TYR A 139 36.82 -17.79 -7.24
C TYR A 139 35.62 -16.80 -7.24
N GLY A 140 35.87 -15.52 -7.44
CA GLY A 140 34.88 -14.46 -7.53
C GLY A 140 34.51 -13.83 -6.21
N LYS A 141 35.03 -14.33 -5.10
CA LYS A 141 34.78 -13.79 -3.76
C LYS A 141 35.98 -13.01 -3.24
N ARG A 142 35.74 -11.93 -2.53
CA ARG A 142 36.78 -11.21 -1.82
C ARG A 142 37.42 -12.11 -0.76
N GLN A 143 38.74 -12.22 -0.83
CA GLN A 143 39.48 -13.09 0.07
C GLN A 143 40.87 -12.51 0.30
N GLY A 144 41.30 -12.41 1.55
CA GLY A 144 42.62 -11.88 1.89
C GLY A 144 42.64 -10.38 2.08
N VAL A 145 43.83 -9.77 1.92
CA VAL A 145 44.04 -8.35 2.21
C VAL A 145 43.57 -7.46 1.06
N TRP A 146 42.87 -6.40 1.42
CA TRP A 146 42.45 -5.33 0.51
C TRP A 146 43.04 -4.02 0.97
N LYS A 147 43.69 -3.27 0.03
CA LYS A 147 44.36 -2.01 0.27
C LYS A 147 43.85 -0.94 -0.69
N TYR A 148 43.59 0.24 -0.17
CA TYR A 148 43.27 1.42 -0.95
C TYR A 148 44.25 2.51 -0.63
N TYR A 149 44.54 3.37 -1.60
CA TYR A 149 45.50 4.44 -1.50
C TYR A 149 44.89 5.77 -1.93
N TYR A 150 45.36 6.85 -1.35
CA TYR A 150 45.16 8.20 -1.85
C TYR A 150 46.04 8.45 -3.08
N GLU A 151 45.69 9.44 -3.89
CA GLU A 151 46.47 9.79 -5.09
C GLU A 151 47.91 10.28 -4.76
N ASN A 152 48.12 10.76 -3.54
CA ASN A 152 49.45 11.09 -3.04
C ASN A 152 50.30 9.85 -2.64
N GLY A 153 49.81 8.64 -2.90
CA GLY A 153 50.48 7.38 -2.62
C GLY A 153 50.40 6.88 -1.18
N LYS A 154 49.83 7.70 -0.26
CA LYS A 154 49.63 7.24 1.13
C LYS A 154 48.45 6.26 1.25
N PRO A 155 48.48 5.34 2.22
CA PRO A 155 47.38 4.45 2.44
C PRO A 155 46.10 5.22 2.78
N GLN A 156 44.97 4.76 2.27
CA GLN A 156 43.61 5.24 2.59
C GLN A 156 42.91 4.27 3.53
N SER A 157 42.96 2.98 3.20
CA SER A 157 42.46 1.93 4.08
C SER A 157 43.07 0.60 3.72
N ASP A 158 43.22 -0.27 4.72
CA ASP A 158 43.52 -1.68 4.53
C ASP A 158 42.66 -2.55 5.44
N GLY A 159 42.32 -3.73 4.96
CA GLY A 159 41.46 -4.65 5.70
C GLY A 159 41.49 -6.06 5.15
N LEU A 160 40.99 -6.97 5.95
CA LEU A 160 40.93 -8.39 5.63
C LEU A 160 39.50 -8.81 5.29
N PHE A 161 39.37 -9.54 4.18
CA PHE A 161 38.12 -10.17 3.77
C PHE A 161 38.23 -11.69 3.74
N GLU A 162 37.16 -12.34 4.11
CA GLU A 162 36.99 -13.78 4.00
C GLU A 162 35.60 -14.08 3.43
N ASN A 163 35.56 -14.72 2.25
CA ASN A 163 34.31 -15.04 1.54
C ASN A 163 33.34 -13.84 1.41
N ASP A 164 33.83 -12.70 0.92
CA ASP A 164 33.10 -11.42 0.77
C ASP A 164 32.76 -10.67 2.07
N LYS A 165 33.12 -11.20 3.22
CA LYS A 165 32.85 -10.58 4.51
C LYS A 165 34.13 -9.97 5.09
N LYS A 166 34.01 -8.79 5.66
CA LYS A 166 35.08 -8.23 6.51
C LYS A 166 35.34 -9.19 7.66
N ASN A 167 36.59 -9.59 7.84
CA ASN A 167 36.96 -10.51 8.91
C ASN A 167 38.38 -10.17 9.39
N GLY A 168 38.52 -9.74 10.64
CA GLY A 168 39.77 -9.21 11.18
C GLY A 168 39.82 -7.67 11.21
N GLN A 169 41.04 -7.13 11.27
CA GLN A 169 41.28 -5.70 11.41
C GLN A 169 41.10 -4.96 10.08
N LEU A 170 40.39 -3.81 10.15
CA LEU A 170 40.33 -2.78 9.12
C LEU A 170 40.98 -1.50 9.69
N VAL A 171 41.92 -0.92 8.98
CA VAL A 171 42.55 0.34 9.34
C VAL A 171 42.23 1.39 8.28
N ASN A 172 41.74 2.54 8.70
CA ASN A 172 41.54 3.70 7.85
C ASN A 172 42.58 4.77 8.19
N TYR A 173 42.98 5.57 7.22
CA TYR A 173 44.02 6.60 7.36
C TYR A 173 43.53 7.95 6.86
N TYR A 174 44.03 9.00 7.43
CA TYR A 174 43.90 10.38 6.92
C TYR A 174 44.81 10.59 5.69
N PRO A 175 44.54 11.61 4.84
CA PRO A 175 45.41 11.93 3.70
C PRO A 175 46.85 12.32 4.09
N ASN A 176 47.07 12.73 5.35
CA ASN A 176 48.41 12.96 5.88
C ASN A 176 49.17 11.68 6.23
N GLY A 177 48.50 10.52 6.20
CA GLY A 177 49.03 9.18 6.49
C GLY A 177 48.90 8.74 7.94
N ASN A 178 48.39 9.59 8.83
CA ASN A 178 48.08 9.16 10.20
C ASN A 178 46.87 8.23 10.23
N VAL A 179 46.83 7.31 11.17
CA VAL A 179 45.68 6.40 11.37
C VAL A 179 44.47 7.23 11.77
N GLN A 180 43.34 6.98 11.11
CA GLN A 180 42.04 7.58 11.41
C GLN A 180 41.20 6.64 12.28
N SER A 181 41.15 5.35 11.95
CA SER A 181 40.48 4.33 12.77
C SER A 181 41.15 2.97 12.65
N GLN A 182 41.02 2.21 13.71
CA GLN A 182 41.31 0.75 13.77
C GLN A 182 40.05 0.03 14.21
N GLU A 183 39.55 -0.82 13.37
CA GLU A 183 38.25 -1.48 13.50
C GLU A 183 38.44 -2.99 13.38
N ASN A 184 37.78 -3.78 14.23
CA ASN A 184 37.79 -5.23 14.11
C ASN A 184 36.42 -5.77 13.71
N TYR A 185 36.40 -6.69 12.78
CA TYR A 185 35.21 -7.31 12.26
C TYR A 185 35.28 -8.82 12.38
N CYS A 186 34.14 -9.43 12.73
CA CYS A 186 33.91 -10.86 12.73
C CYS A 186 32.74 -11.13 11.77
N ASN A 187 33.02 -11.62 10.55
CA ASN A 187 31.99 -11.87 9.53
C ASN A 187 31.08 -10.67 9.25
N ASN A 188 31.62 -9.47 9.00
CA ASN A 188 30.94 -8.19 8.81
C ASN A 188 30.36 -7.55 10.09
N ALA A 189 30.26 -8.27 11.19
CA ALA A 189 29.80 -7.69 12.45
C ALA A 189 30.97 -7.04 13.19
N PRO A 190 30.79 -5.85 13.79
CA PRO A 190 31.79 -5.28 14.68
C PRO A 190 32.11 -6.23 15.83
N CYS A 191 33.39 -6.41 16.15
CA CYS A 191 33.84 -7.24 17.28
C CYS A 191 35.17 -6.72 17.85
N GLY A 192 35.45 -7.07 19.12
CA GLY A 192 36.72 -6.74 19.74
C GLY A 192 36.96 -5.24 19.92
N LYS A 193 38.22 -4.85 19.94
CA LYS A 193 38.64 -3.47 20.22
C LYS A 193 38.60 -2.60 18.97
N TRP A 194 38.14 -1.35 19.12
CA TRP A 194 38.08 -0.31 18.13
C TRP A 194 38.73 0.96 18.68
N ALA A 195 39.42 1.68 17.83
CA ALA A 195 39.98 3.00 18.18
C ALA A 195 39.79 3.97 17.03
N GLU A 196 39.49 5.22 17.36
CA GLU A 196 39.51 6.36 16.42
C GLU A 196 40.54 7.38 16.89
N PHE A 197 41.16 8.07 15.95
CA PHE A 197 42.20 9.02 16.21
C PHE A 197 41.89 10.38 15.60
N TYR A 198 42.43 11.45 16.13
CA TYR A 198 42.46 12.74 15.48
C TYR A 198 43.47 12.73 14.33
N ASP A 199 43.42 13.71 13.42
CA ASP A 199 44.34 13.86 12.30
C ASP A 199 45.79 14.09 12.70
N ASN A 200 46.01 14.55 13.94
CA ASN A 200 47.35 14.71 14.57
C ASN A 200 47.88 13.39 15.19
N GLY A 201 47.15 12.27 15.04
CA GLY A 201 47.53 10.95 15.54
C GLY A 201 47.23 10.69 17.02
N LYS A 202 46.65 11.63 17.75
CA LYS A 202 46.24 11.41 19.15
C LYS A 202 44.97 10.58 19.17
N VAL A 203 44.81 9.71 20.19
CA VAL A 203 43.64 8.90 20.39
C VAL A 203 42.44 9.80 20.69
N LYS A 204 41.30 9.54 20.01
CA LYS A 204 40.03 10.23 20.19
C LYS A 204 39.08 9.40 21.03
N ILE A 205 38.91 8.10 20.67
CA ILE A 205 37.98 7.20 21.32
C ILE A 205 38.49 5.77 21.24
N GLU A 206 38.27 5.01 22.30
CA GLU A 206 38.46 3.57 22.34
C GLU A 206 37.15 2.89 22.76
N LYS A 207 36.76 1.87 22.01
CA LYS A 207 35.56 1.09 22.19
C LYS A 207 35.89 -0.40 22.19
N GLU A 208 35.00 -1.20 22.73
CA GLU A 208 35.06 -2.65 22.62
C GLU A 208 33.68 -3.22 22.30
N TYR A 209 33.60 -4.10 21.34
CA TYR A 209 32.37 -4.82 20.97
C TYR A 209 32.41 -6.23 21.53
N LYS A 210 31.44 -6.57 22.40
CA LYS A 210 31.22 -7.89 22.99
C LYS A 210 29.75 -8.28 22.76
N ASP A 211 29.51 -9.43 22.17
CA ASP A 211 28.15 -9.94 21.89
C ASP A 211 27.26 -8.90 21.15
N SER A 212 27.85 -8.19 20.17
CA SER A 212 27.22 -7.11 19.41
C SER A 212 26.86 -5.86 20.23
N ILE A 213 27.28 -5.76 21.48
CA ILE A 213 27.11 -4.57 22.34
C ILE A 213 28.39 -3.73 22.28
N GLU A 214 28.21 -2.42 22.02
CA GLU A 214 29.30 -1.44 22.07
C GLU A 214 29.54 -0.98 23.51
N TYR A 215 30.78 -1.10 23.95
CA TYR A 215 31.28 -0.55 25.22
C TYR A 215 32.24 0.59 24.94
N LEU A 216 31.94 1.79 25.41
CA LEU A 216 32.84 2.94 25.35
C LEU A 216 33.87 2.80 26.47
N ILE A 217 35.13 2.59 26.12
CA ILE A 217 36.18 2.36 27.08
C ILE A 217 36.86 3.67 27.50
N ASN A 218 37.36 4.44 26.51
CA ASN A 218 38.02 5.71 26.75
C ASN A 218 37.57 6.75 25.74
N LEU A 219 37.45 7.98 26.15
CA LEU A 219 37.12 9.10 25.28
C LEU A 219 37.94 10.34 25.67
N TRP A 220 38.55 11.01 24.69
CA TRP A 220 39.26 12.25 24.85
C TRP A 220 38.55 13.37 24.08
N ASN A 221 38.54 14.58 24.63
CA ASN A 221 38.11 15.78 23.93
C ASN A 221 39.22 16.36 23.04
N GLU A 222 38.91 17.39 22.27
CA GLU A 222 39.89 18.07 21.36
C GLU A 222 41.10 18.65 22.09
N GLU A 223 40.93 19.02 23.35
CA GLU A 223 42.02 19.48 24.21
C GLU A 223 42.89 18.33 24.76
N ASN A 224 42.63 17.09 24.33
CA ASN A 224 43.30 15.88 24.78
C ASN A 224 43.09 15.58 26.27
N LYS A 225 41.97 16.07 26.86
CA LYS A 225 41.53 15.70 28.20
C LYS A 225 40.64 14.46 28.12
N GLN A 226 40.96 13.45 28.91
CA GLN A 226 40.15 12.24 28.98
C GLN A 226 38.86 12.50 29.78
N VAL A 227 37.72 12.27 29.15
CA VAL A 227 36.38 12.49 29.74
C VAL A 227 35.68 11.18 30.14
N ILE A 228 36.04 10.07 29.49
CA ILE A 228 35.68 8.72 29.91
C ILE A 228 36.95 7.94 30.13
N VAL A 229 37.08 7.30 31.30
CA VAL A 229 38.24 6.53 31.76
C VAL A 229 37.78 5.11 32.13
N ASN A 230 38.28 4.09 31.43
CA ASN A 230 37.92 2.69 31.68
C ASN A 230 36.40 2.48 31.76
N GLY A 231 35.68 3.10 30.85
CA GLY A 231 34.21 2.99 30.75
C GLY A 231 33.42 3.85 31.73
N ASN A 232 34.06 4.72 32.52
CA ASN A 232 33.39 5.52 33.54
C ASN A 232 33.62 7.00 33.33
N GLY A 233 32.59 7.83 33.50
CA GLY A 233 32.69 9.28 33.40
C GLY A 233 31.40 9.95 32.98
N ASN A 234 31.39 11.27 32.98
CA ASN A 234 30.30 12.09 32.52
C ASN A 234 30.58 12.56 31.09
N LEU A 235 29.60 12.35 30.20
CA LEU A 235 29.69 12.77 28.81
C LEU A 235 28.73 13.91 28.53
N THR A 236 29.24 14.93 27.86
CA THR A 236 28.47 16.02 27.24
C THR A 236 28.57 15.87 25.72
N LEU A 237 27.45 15.71 25.06
CA LEU A 237 27.34 15.61 23.60
C LEU A 237 27.07 17.01 23.06
N VAL A 238 27.84 17.43 22.06
CA VAL A 238 27.65 18.69 21.35
C VAL A 238 27.45 18.43 19.85
N SER A 239 26.75 19.34 19.17
CA SER A 239 26.66 19.33 17.71
C SER A 239 27.94 19.87 17.08
N ASP A 240 28.08 19.76 15.74
CA ASP A 240 29.20 20.36 14.97
C ASP A 240 29.33 21.87 15.15
N LYS A 241 28.25 22.54 15.59
CA LYS A 241 28.21 23.97 15.92
C LYS A 241 28.51 24.27 17.41
N GLY A 242 28.96 23.27 18.17
CA GLY A 242 29.27 23.39 19.61
C GLY A 242 28.06 23.49 20.54
N LYS A 243 26.82 23.29 20.04
CA LYS A 243 25.61 23.37 20.87
C LYS A 243 25.38 22.08 21.65
N LEU A 244 24.94 22.19 22.89
CA LEU A 244 24.60 21.06 23.74
C LEU A 244 23.48 20.21 23.11
N ARG A 245 23.74 18.91 22.98
CA ARG A 245 22.78 17.93 22.44
C ARG A 245 22.36 16.86 23.44
N GLY A 246 23.22 16.60 24.42
CA GLY A 246 22.90 15.64 25.45
C GLY A 246 23.96 15.61 26.54
N LYS A 247 23.59 15.06 27.70
CA LYS A 247 24.54 14.81 28.79
C LYS A 247 24.07 13.65 29.65
N GLY A 248 25.03 12.92 30.19
CA GLY A 248 24.73 11.78 31.08
C GLY A 248 26.01 11.06 31.48
N THR A 249 25.86 9.96 32.17
CA THR A 249 26.96 9.19 32.77
C THR A 249 27.14 7.87 32.02
N TYR A 250 28.41 7.47 31.85
CA TYR A 250 28.83 6.12 31.50
C TYR A 250 29.32 5.40 32.73
N GLN A 251 28.98 4.12 32.84
CA GLN A 251 29.49 3.20 33.87
C GLN A 251 29.79 1.84 33.21
N ASN A 252 31.00 1.32 33.43
CA ASN A 252 31.46 0.07 32.81
C ASN A 252 31.29 0.04 31.27
N GLY A 253 31.49 1.18 30.59
CA GLY A 253 31.39 1.31 29.15
C GLY A 253 29.98 1.52 28.58
N LEU A 254 28.95 1.52 29.42
CA LEU A 254 27.55 1.65 28.99
C LEU A 254 26.90 2.88 29.62
N ARG A 255 25.93 3.45 28.92
CA ARG A 255 25.09 4.53 29.47
C ARG A 255 24.42 4.04 30.76
N ASN A 256 24.49 4.86 31.81
CA ASN A 256 23.89 4.54 33.08
C ASN A 256 23.37 5.80 33.79
N GLY A 257 22.32 5.68 34.61
CA GLY A 257 21.69 6.81 35.28
C GLY A 257 20.87 7.70 34.37
N VAL A 258 20.59 8.92 34.81
CA VAL A 258 19.75 9.87 34.09
C VAL A 258 20.53 10.51 32.95
N TRP A 259 19.93 10.49 31.77
CA TRP A 259 20.39 11.19 30.57
C TRP A 259 19.41 12.25 30.19
N MET A 260 19.92 13.42 29.77
CA MET A 260 19.18 14.57 29.29
C MET A 260 19.57 14.83 27.84
N PHE A 261 18.59 15.07 26.98
CA PHE A 261 18.79 15.40 25.57
C PHE A 261 18.12 16.75 25.25
N TYR A 262 18.67 17.48 24.31
CA TYR A 262 18.31 18.87 24.07
C TYR A 262 18.03 19.12 22.58
N TYR A 263 17.06 19.98 22.31
CA TYR A 263 16.82 20.55 20.99
C TYR A 263 18.02 21.41 20.53
N GLU A 264 18.03 21.80 19.26
CA GLU A 264 19.13 22.60 18.69
C GLU A 264 19.22 24.03 19.27
N ASP A 265 18.12 24.56 19.80
CA ASP A 265 18.05 25.85 20.49
C ASP A 265 18.49 25.77 21.96
N GLY A 266 18.75 24.58 22.49
CA GLY A 266 19.16 24.32 23.87
C GLY A 266 18.03 24.01 24.84
N ALA A 267 16.77 24.01 24.40
CA ALA A 267 15.65 23.58 25.23
C ALA A 267 15.73 22.08 25.52
N LEU A 268 15.27 21.65 26.70
CA LEU A 268 15.24 20.23 27.08
C LEU A 268 14.24 19.48 26.19
N GLU A 269 14.71 18.45 25.48
CA GLU A 269 13.88 17.62 24.61
C GLU A 269 13.29 16.42 25.34
N TYR A 270 14.16 15.65 26.03
CA TYR A 270 13.70 14.56 26.87
C TYR A 270 14.73 14.15 27.93
N THR A 271 14.23 13.56 28.98
CA THR A 271 15.03 12.87 29.99
C THR A 271 14.67 11.39 29.99
N THR A 272 15.67 10.55 30.23
CA THR A 272 15.46 9.11 30.37
C THR A 272 16.50 8.48 31.29
N THR A 273 16.19 7.34 31.87
CA THR A 273 17.12 6.61 32.73
C THR A 273 17.64 5.40 31.98
N TYR A 274 18.97 5.23 32.00
CA TYR A 274 19.65 4.03 31.50
C TYR A 274 20.12 3.14 32.62
N ILE A 275 20.03 1.84 32.44
CA ILE A 275 20.67 0.81 33.27
C ILE A 275 21.40 -0.13 32.31
N ASN A 276 22.72 -0.22 32.43
CA ASN A 276 23.56 -1.07 31.58
C ASN A 276 23.29 -0.88 30.07
N GLY A 277 23.22 0.37 29.63
CA GLY A 277 23.04 0.73 28.20
C GLY A 277 21.60 0.64 27.66
N LYS A 278 20.68 0.09 28.42
CA LYS A 278 19.26 0.00 28.04
C LYS A 278 18.44 1.07 28.75
N ILE A 279 17.47 1.63 28.04
CA ILE A 279 16.51 2.53 28.69
C ILE A 279 15.69 1.72 29.69
N ASN A 280 15.79 2.08 30.98
CA ASN A 280 15.12 1.37 32.04
C ASN A 280 14.84 2.34 33.22
N GLY A 281 13.59 2.78 33.33
CA GLY A 281 13.16 3.77 34.31
C GLY A 281 12.31 4.87 33.72
N PRO A 282 12.13 6.00 34.44
CA PRO A 282 11.34 7.14 33.99
C PRO A 282 11.82 7.74 32.67
N TYR A 283 10.83 8.18 31.87
CA TYR A 283 11.00 8.92 30.64
C TYR A 283 10.07 10.12 30.62
N ASN A 284 10.60 11.32 30.35
CA ASN A 284 9.80 12.52 30.14
C ASN A 284 10.30 13.21 28.88
N ALA A 285 9.40 13.49 27.95
CA ALA A 285 9.68 14.33 26.78
C ALA A 285 8.93 15.65 26.88
N TYR A 286 9.50 16.69 26.28
CA TYR A 286 8.99 18.05 26.36
C TYR A 286 8.87 18.63 24.94
N PHE A 287 7.97 19.57 24.77
CA PHE A 287 7.93 20.46 23.63
C PHE A 287 9.06 21.50 23.74
N GLN A 288 9.31 22.22 22.66
CA GLN A 288 10.38 23.22 22.59
C GLN A 288 10.20 24.39 23.58
N ASP A 289 8.95 24.67 23.96
CA ASP A 289 8.58 25.67 24.98
C ASP A 289 8.76 25.18 26.43
N GLY A 290 9.19 23.91 26.62
CA GLY A 290 9.35 23.29 27.91
C GLY A 290 8.10 22.59 28.46
N THR A 291 6.96 22.69 27.76
CA THR A 291 5.73 22.00 28.15
C THR A 291 5.90 20.48 28.03
N LEU A 292 5.39 19.72 28.99
CA LEU A 292 5.46 18.26 28.99
C LEU A 292 4.70 17.69 27.76
N LYS A 293 5.36 16.86 26.96
CA LYS A 293 4.82 16.20 25.77
C LYS A 293 4.36 14.76 26.05
N SER A 294 5.18 14.04 26.80
CA SER A 294 4.82 12.68 27.24
C SER A 294 5.61 12.27 28.46
N SER A 295 5.02 11.44 29.32
CA SER A 295 5.69 10.84 30.45
C SER A 295 5.31 9.38 30.60
N GLY A 296 6.26 8.56 31.04
CA GLY A 296 6.02 7.14 31.28
C GLY A 296 7.27 6.43 31.79
N LYS A 297 7.29 5.14 31.63
CA LYS A 297 8.39 4.30 32.07
C LYS A 297 8.78 3.30 30.98
N TYR A 298 10.08 3.09 30.83
CA TYR A 298 10.64 1.99 30.06
C TYR A 298 11.14 0.88 30.98
N ILE A 299 11.02 -0.35 30.52
CA ILE A 299 11.66 -1.55 31.08
C ILE A 299 12.38 -2.23 29.92
N GLU A 300 13.70 -2.42 30.02
CA GLU A 300 14.54 -3.06 29.00
C GLU A 300 14.31 -2.44 27.59
N SER A 301 14.26 -1.10 27.50
CA SER A 301 14.03 -0.32 26.28
C SER A 301 12.64 -0.48 25.63
N LYS A 302 11.68 -1.05 26.37
CA LYS A 302 10.27 -1.16 25.93
C LYS A 302 9.40 -0.30 26.82
N LYS A 303 8.42 0.40 26.23
CA LYS A 303 7.40 1.12 26.99
C LYS A 303 6.65 0.14 27.87
N ASP A 304 6.50 0.50 29.15
CA ASP A 304 5.82 -0.30 30.16
C ASP A 304 5.09 0.62 31.16
N SER A 305 4.15 0.08 31.92
CA SER A 305 3.40 0.84 32.92
C SER A 305 2.55 1.98 32.32
N LEU A 306 2.13 2.94 33.15
CA LEU A 306 1.29 4.07 32.74
C LEU A 306 2.08 5.07 31.93
N TRP A 307 1.47 5.54 30.83
CA TRP A 307 1.94 6.62 29.97
C TRP A 307 0.89 7.72 29.84
N GLY A 308 1.35 8.96 29.90
CA GLY A 308 0.57 10.15 29.59
C GLY A 308 1.14 10.87 28.36
N PHE A 309 0.27 11.35 27.51
CA PHE A 309 0.59 12.17 26.33
C PHE A 309 -0.16 13.49 26.43
N TYR A 310 0.52 14.58 26.12
CA TYR A 310 0.01 15.93 26.36
C TYR A 310 0.13 16.77 25.09
N ARG A 311 -0.72 17.76 24.95
CA ARG A 311 -0.67 18.78 23.89
C ARG A 311 0.26 19.91 24.30
N SER A 312 0.65 20.73 23.33
CA SER A 312 1.51 21.90 23.58
C SER A 312 0.91 22.95 24.51
N ASN A 313 -0.43 22.96 24.68
CA ASN A 313 -1.10 23.80 25.68
C ASN A 313 -1.11 23.20 27.10
N GLY A 314 -0.43 22.09 27.32
CA GLY A 314 -0.36 21.37 28.60
C GLY A 314 -1.53 20.43 28.89
N GLY A 315 -2.61 20.49 28.07
CA GLY A 315 -3.76 19.62 28.22
C GLY A 315 -3.44 18.17 27.90
N ILE A 316 -4.01 17.24 28.70
CA ILE A 316 -3.86 15.80 28.41
C ILE A 316 -4.56 15.45 27.08
N GLU A 317 -3.90 14.66 26.24
CA GLU A 317 -4.44 14.14 24.99
C GLU A 317 -4.92 12.70 25.14
N MET A 318 -4.09 11.86 25.72
CA MET A 318 -4.42 10.47 26.00
C MET A 318 -3.55 9.90 27.11
N GLN A 319 -4.07 8.88 27.78
CA GLN A 319 -3.30 8.10 28.76
C GLN A 319 -3.72 6.65 28.78
N GLY A 320 -2.79 5.79 29.16
CA GLY A 320 -3.06 4.37 29.29
C GLY A 320 -1.78 3.58 29.60
N THR A 321 -1.92 2.30 29.76
CA THR A 321 -0.84 1.40 30.14
C THR A 321 -0.23 0.76 28.91
N PHE A 322 1.10 0.67 28.88
CA PHE A 322 1.84 -0.20 27.98
C PHE A 322 2.41 -1.41 28.73
N LYS A 323 2.54 -2.50 28.00
CA LYS A 323 3.30 -3.67 28.40
C LYS A 323 4.13 -4.13 27.20
N ASN A 324 5.45 -4.11 27.31
CA ASN A 324 6.38 -4.49 26.25
C ASN A 324 6.12 -3.72 24.91
N ASN A 325 5.85 -2.42 24.95
CA ASN A 325 5.48 -1.55 23.82
C ASN A 325 4.04 -1.71 23.29
N LEU A 326 3.26 -2.67 23.76
CA LEU A 326 1.87 -2.89 23.35
C LEU A 326 0.92 -2.19 24.32
N ARG A 327 -0.15 -1.55 23.83
CA ARG A 327 -1.19 -0.99 24.69
C ARG A 327 -1.89 -2.14 25.42
N GLU A 328 -2.06 -1.96 26.72
CA GLU A 328 -2.66 -2.93 27.62
C GLU A 328 -3.56 -2.22 28.63
N GLY A 329 -4.66 -2.85 29.04
CA GLY A 329 -5.57 -2.27 30.03
C GLY A 329 -6.36 -1.08 29.53
N GLN A 330 -6.79 -0.25 30.47
CA GLN A 330 -7.64 0.89 30.18
C GLN A 330 -6.85 2.03 29.52
N TRP A 331 -7.43 2.59 28.42
CA TRP A 331 -6.97 3.79 27.73
C TRP A 331 -8.07 4.83 27.70
N THR A 332 -7.68 6.09 27.91
CA THR A 332 -8.60 7.25 27.85
C THR A 332 -8.02 8.30 26.92
N TYR A 333 -8.85 8.82 26.03
CA TYR A 333 -8.56 9.90 25.09
C TYR A 333 -9.39 11.12 25.46
N TYR A 334 -8.86 12.30 25.19
CA TYR A 334 -9.48 13.56 25.61
C TYR A 334 -9.57 14.54 24.45
N PHE A 335 -10.67 15.27 24.36
CA PHE A 335 -10.80 16.45 23.54
C PHE A 335 -9.84 17.54 24.01
N GLU A 336 -9.61 18.54 23.15
CA GLU A 336 -8.79 19.72 23.49
C GLU A 336 -9.37 20.49 24.69
N SER A 337 -10.67 20.44 24.88
CA SER A 337 -11.35 21.01 26.06
C SER A 337 -11.05 20.30 27.39
N GLY A 338 -10.31 19.19 27.37
CA GLY A 338 -10.04 18.35 28.54
C GLY A 338 -11.15 17.36 28.89
N LYS A 339 -12.30 17.41 28.20
CA LYS A 339 -13.35 16.39 28.37
C LYS A 339 -12.96 15.09 27.70
N LYS A 340 -13.47 13.95 28.21
CA LYS A 340 -13.26 12.64 27.60
C LYS A 340 -13.80 12.59 26.18
N GLU A 341 -13.03 12.02 25.26
CA GLU A 341 -13.43 11.71 23.90
C GLU A 341 -13.81 10.24 23.74
N SER A 342 -12.96 9.36 24.27
CA SER A 342 -13.23 7.93 24.30
C SER A 342 -12.44 7.25 25.41
N GLU A 343 -12.97 6.12 25.90
CA GLU A 343 -12.25 5.21 26.81
C GLU A 343 -12.61 3.77 26.51
N GLY A 344 -11.67 2.88 26.76
CA GLY A 344 -11.87 1.45 26.63
C GLY A 344 -10.60 0.67 26.94
N TYR A 345 -10.67 -0.62 26.73
CA TYR A 345 -9.59 -1.55 27.05
C TYR A 345 -8.86 -1.99 25.79
N PHE A 346 -7.55 -2.11 25.91
CA PHE A 346 -6.69 -2.81 24.96
C PHE A 346 -6.14 -4.08 25.59
N ALA A 347 -5.98 -5.11 24.77
CA ALA A 347 -5.20 -6.29 25.03
C ALA A 347 -4.29 -6.52 23.82
N ASP A 348 -2.98 -6.53 24.01
CA ASP A 348 -1.98 -6.68 22.94
C ASP A 348 -2.23 -5.72 21.76
N ASP A 349 -2.41 -4.41 22.04
CA ASP A 349 -2.71 -3.34 21.07
C ASP A 349 -4.08 -3.40 20.38
N LYS A 350 -4.92 -4.39 20.70
CA LYS A 350 -6.26 -4.55 20.11
C LYS A 350 -7.35 -4.08 21.05
N GLN A 351 -8.33 -3.36 20.51
CA GLN A 351 -9.50 -2.98 21.30
C GLN A 351 -10.23 -4.22 21.80
N ASN A 352 -10.51 -4.25 23.11
CA ASN A 352 -11.19 -5.37 23.74
C ASN A 352 -12.12 -4.86 24.86
N GLY A 353 -13.20 -5.60 25.16
CA GLY A 353 -14.16 -5.18 26.16
C GLY A 353 -14.98 -3.97 25.77
N THR A 354 -15.53 -3.28 26.76
CA THR A 354 -16.43 -2.14 26.56
C THR A 354 -15.66 -0.88 26.20
N TRP A 355 -16.09 -0.24 25.11
CA TRP A 355 -15.63 1.06 24.69
C TRP A 355 -16.76 2.07 24.78
N LYS A 356 -16.44 3.30 25.28
CA LYS A 356 -17.33 4.44 25.38
C LYS A 356 -16.78 5.63 24.63
N TYR A 357 -17.64 6.39 23.99
CA TYR A 357 -17.30 7.59 23.22
C TYR A 357 -18.26 8.71 23.61
N TRP A 358 -17.78 9.93 23.68
CA TRP A 358 -18.53 11.09 24.12
C TRP A 358 -18.61 12.16 23.04
N TYR A 359 -19.63 12.97 23.08
CA TYR A 359 -19.71 14.23 22.36
C TYR A 359 -18.74 15.25 22.98
N LYS A 360 -18.40 16.31 22.22
CA LYS A 360 -17.58 17.43 22.74
C LYS A 360 -18.24 18.15 23.93
N THR A 361 -19.55 18.10 24.00
CA THR A 361 -20.34 18.61 25.15
C THR A 361 -20.13 17.84 26.44
N GLY A 362 -19.63 16.57 26.35
CA GLY A 362 -19.37 15.67 27.47
C GLY A 362 -20.43 14.60 27.67
N GLU A 363 -21.52 14.65 26.91
CA GLU A 363 -22.57 13.62 26.95
C GLU A 363 -22.10 12.33 26.21
N LEU A 364 -22.58 11.18 26.69
CA LEU A 364 -22.25 9.88 26.08
C LEU A 364 -22.84 9.80 24.66
N TRP A 365 -21.99 9.59 23.67
CA TRP A 365 -22.40 9.43 22.28
C TRP A 365 -22.72 7.98 21.92
N LYS A 366 -21.80 7.07 22.22
CA LYS A 366 -22.00 5.65 21.92
C LYS A 366 -21.17 4.78 22.85
N GLN A 367 -21.64 3.57 23.06
CA GLN A 367 -20.88 2.52 23.76
C GLN A 367 -21.14 1.16 23.12
N GLY A 368 -20.18 0.28 23.26
CA GLY A 368 -20.33 -1.10 22.79
C GLY A 368 -19.10 -1.94 23.09
N VAL A 369 -19.15 -3.19 22.68
CA VAL A 369 -18.13 -4.17 23.00
C VAL A 369 -17.30 -4.48 21.76
N PHE A 370 -15.98 -4.52 21.94
CA PHE A 370 -15.04 -5.07 20.97
C PHE A 370 -14.44 -6.40 21.49
N ALA A 371 -14.13 -7.27 20.55
CA ALA A 371 -13.30 -8.43 20.74
C ALA A 371 -12.21 -8.41 19.66
N ASN A 372 -10.96 -8.09 20.03
CA ASN A 372 -9.81 -7.96 19.12
C ASN A 372 -10.10 -7.04 17.90
N ASP A 373 -10.49 -5.78 18.17
CA ASP A 373 -10.86 -4.74 17.19
C ASP A 373 -12.16 -5.01 16.42
N ILE A 374 -12.85 -6.10 16.70
CA ILE A 374 -14.09 -6.50 16.04
C ILE A 374 -15.27 -6.16 16.94
N LYS A 375 -16.27 -5.39 16.44
CA LYS A 375 -17.50 -5.17 17.18
C LYS A 375 -18.22 -6.50 17.42
N ASN A 376 -18.51 -6.77 18.70
CA ASN A 376 -19.18 -7.99 19.11
C ASN A 376 -19.99 -7.72 20.38
N GLY A 377 -21.31 -8.06 20.36
CA GLY A 377 -22.21 -7.76 21.47
C GLY A 377 -23.00 -6.48 21.29
N LEU A 378 -23.60 -6.00 22.37
CA LEU A 378 -24.53 -4.87 22.38
C LEU A 378 -23.83 -3.54 22.10
N TRP A 379 -24.37 -2.77 21.15
CA TRP A 379 -23.99 -1.40 20.86
C TRP A 379 -25.18 -0.47 21.04
N THR A 380 -24.96 0.62 21.78
CA THR A 380 -25.94 1.65 22.01
C THR A 380 -25.37 3.00 21.58
N THR A 381 -26.13 3.76 20.82
CA THR A 381 -25.81 5.15 20.45
C THR A 381 -26.86 6.07 21.06
N PHE A 382 -26.44 7.26 21.47
CA PHE A 382 -27.28 8.24 22.15
C PHE A 382 -27.32 9.55 21.37
N TRP A 383 -28.40 10.27 21.50
CA TRP A 383 -28.51 11.67 21.15
C TRP A 383 -27.69 12.52 22.13
N GLU A 384 -27.31 13.73 21.72
CA GLU A 384 -26.58 14.67 22.59
C GLU A 384 -27.36 15.08 23.86
N ASN A 385 -28.69 14.91 23.87
CA ASN A 385 -29.51 15.08 25.05
C ASN A 385 -29.53 13.85 26.01
N GLY A 386 -28.65 12.88 25.80
CA GLY A 386 -28.49 11.69 26.62
C GLY A 386 -29.49 10.57 26.37
N LYS A 387 -30.53 10.79 25.53
CA LYS A 387 -31.51 9.74 25.19
C LYS A 387 -31.01 8.81 24.13
N LYS A 388 -31.46 7.55 24.15
CA LYS A 388 -31.07 6.56 23.15
C LYS A 388 -31.43 7.02 21.73
N LEU A 389 -30.48 6.83 20.76
CA LEU A 389 -30.72 6.98 19.35
C LEU A 389 -31.00 5.62 18.70
N GLN A 390 -30.16 4.65 18.98
CA GLN A 390 -30.30 3.27 18.47
C GLN A 390 -29.58 2.27 19.35
N GLU A 391 -30.05 1.02 19.32
CA GLU A 391 -29.45 -0.09 20.05
C GLU A 391 -29.63 -1.40 19.31
N GLY A 392 -28.59 -2.23 19.31
CA GLY A 392 -28.64 -3.57 18.75
C GLY A 392 -27.31 -4.30 18.89
N ASN A 393 -27.32 -5.56 18.57
CA ASN A 393 -26.14 -6.40 18.67
C ASN A 393 -25.35 -6.44 17.39
N TYR A 394 -24.03 -6.56 17.52
CA TYR A 394 -23.11 -6.90 16.46
C TYR A 394 -22.50 -8.28 16.70
N VAL A 395 -22.28 -9.02 15.63
CA VAL A 395 -21.44 -10.22 15.59
C VAL A 395 -20.48 -10.07 14.41
N ASN A 396 -19.19 -10.08 14.69
CA ASN A 396 -18.14 -9.91 13.68
C ASN A 396 -18.34 -8.65 12.80
N ASN A 397 -18.58 -7.48 13.42
CA ASN A 397 -18.85 -6.18 12.77
C ASN A 397 -20.15 -6.09 11.97
N LYS A 398 -21.03 -7.09 12.00
CA LYS A 398 -22.32 -7.10 11.31
C LYS A 398 -23.46 -7.02 12.31
N GLU A 399 -24.50 -6.27 11.97
CA GLU A 399 -25.73 -6.21 12.78
C GLU A 399 -26.36 -7.61 12.86
N GLU A 400 -26.76 -8.01 14.07
CA GLU A 400 -27.35 -9.33 14.34
C GLU A 400 -28.47 -9.21 15.38
N GLY A 401 -29.57 -9.94 15.12
CA GLY A 401 -30.70 -9.98 16.03
C GLY A 401 -31.56 -8.72 16.04
N GLY A 402 -32.23 -8.46 17.17
CA GLY A 402 -33.14 -7.35 17.32
C GLY A 402 -32.45 -5.99 17.37
N TRP A 403 -33.00 -5.01 16.64
CA TRP A 403 -32.55 -3.63 16.60
C TRP A 403 -33.69 -2.67 16.85
N GLN A 404 -33.39 -1.58 17.57
CA GLN A 404 -34.34 -0.50 17.88
C GLN A 404 -33.68 0.84 17.66
N ALA A 405 -34.48 1.82 17.22
CA ALA A 405 -34.08 3.22 17.12
C ALA A 405 -35.16 4.12 17.74
N TRP A 406 -34.75 5.28 18.24
CA TRP A 406 -35.64 6.23 18.94
C TRP A 406 -35.47 7.64 18.38
N TRP A 407 -36.53 8.40 18.46
CA TRP A 407 -36.53 9.84 18.24
C TRP A 407 -35.90 10.58 19.42
N GLN A 408 -35.48 11.84 19.20
CA GLN A 408 -34.92 12.69 20.28
C GLN A 408 -35.84 12.88 21.49
N ASN A 409 -37.16 12.75 21.32
CA ASN A 409 -38.14 12.79 22.39
C ASN A 409 -38.27 11.47 23.16
N ASN A 410 -37.41 10.47 22.88
CA ASN A 410 -37.38 9.12 23.46
C ASN A 410 -38.55 8.21 23.02
N GLN A 411 -39.31 8.58 21.99
CA GLN A 411 -40.31 7.70 21.41
C GLN A 411 -39.64 6.73 20.43
N LEU A 412 -40.14 5.49 20.42
CA LEU A 412 -39.63 4.47 19.49
C LEU A 412 -39.83 4.94 18.05
N LYS A 413 -38.78 4.87 17.25
CA LYS A 413 -38.78 5.24 15.83
C LYS A 413 -38.92 4.04 14.93
N ASP A 414 -38.05 3.05 15.14
CA ASP A 414 -38.01 1.83 14.33
C ASP A 414 -37.64 0.62 15.19
N LYS A 415 -38.16 -0.54 14.85
CA LYS A 415 -37.72 -1.82 15.39
C LYS A 415 -37.80 -2.91 14.32
N GLY A 416 -36.85 -3.82 14.37
CA GLY A 416 -36.76 -4.95 13.46
C GLY A 416 -35.58 -5.85 13.78
N SER A 417 -35.20 -6.69 12.84
CA SER A 417 -34.08 -7.62 13.05
C SER A 417 -33.15 -7.66 11.85
N PHE A 418 -31.88 -7.89 12.16
CA PHE A 418 -30.84 -8.14 11.18
C PHE A 418 -30.30 -9.57 11.33
N LYS A 419 -29.78 -10.09 10.25
CA LYS A 419 -28.94 -11.28 10.20
C LYS A 419 -27.77 -11.00 9.26
N ASP A 420 -26.54 -11.14 9.75
CA ASP A 420 -25.32 -10.83 8.99
C ASP A 420 -25.32 -9.41 8.36
N GLY A 421 -25.90 -8.40 9.02
CA GLY A 421 -26.03 -7.04 8.51
C GLY A 421 -27.18 -6.83 7.51
N ILE A 422 -28.03 -7.83 7.31
CA ILE A 422 -29.15 -7.79 6.34
C ILE A 422 -30.47 -7.75 7.10
N MET A 423 -31.36 -6.80 6.75
CA MET A 423 -32.72 -6.74 7.32
C MET A 423 -33.51 -8.00 7.03
N ILE A 424 -34.10 -8.58 8.08
CA ILE A 424 -34.96 -9.77 8.01
C ILE A 424 -36.20 -9.61 8.88
N GLY A 425 -37.22 -10.43 8.58
CA GLY A 425 -38.40 -10.55 9.42
C GLY A 425 -39.25 -9.29 9.55
N PRO A 426 -40.10 -9.21 10.59
CA PRO A 426 -40.97 -8.08 10.81
C PRO A 426 -40.24 -6.79 11.16
N TRP A 427 -40.65 -5.68 10.51
CA TRP A 427 -40.19 -4.32 10.80
C TRP A 427 -41.37 -3.41 11.05
N GLN A 428 -41.22 -2.52 12.02
CA GLN A 428 -42.20 -1.52 12.39
C GLN A 428 -41.52 -0.17 12.56
N GLY A 429 -42.13 0.86 12.02
CA GLY A 429 -41.71 2.25 12.21
C GLY A 429 -42.84 3.09 12.83
N PHE A 430 -42.44 4.10 13.57
CA PHE A 430 -43.35 5.01 14.29
C PHE A 430 -42.94 6.46 14.04
N TYR A 431 -43.90 7.35 14.03
CA TYR A 431 -43.66 8.78 14.03
C TYR A 431 -43.20 9.26 15.41
N SER A 432 -42.73 10.49 15.46
CA SER A 432 -42.25 11.10 16.72
C SER A 432 -43.34 11.30 17.77
N ASN A 433 -44.63 11.23 17.36
CA ASN A 433 -45.80 11.26 18.22
C ASN A 433 -46.29 9.82 18.61
N SER A 434 -45.44 8.80 18.44
CA SER A 434 -45.70 7.39 18.74
C SER A 434 -46.76 6.72 17.88
N LYS A 435 -47.41 7.41 16.94
CA LYS A 435 -48.35 6.75 16.01
C LYS A 435 -47.59 5.88 15.03
N PRO A 436 -48.17 4.75 14.56
CA PRO A 436 -47.56 3.90 13.54
C PRO A 436 -47.24 4.71 12.28
N ASN A 437 -46.09 4.46 11.66
CA ASN A 437 -45.67 4.98 10.37
C ASN A 437 -45.74 3.89 9.30
N TYR A 438 -45.08 2.78 9.58
CA TYR A 438 -45.11 1.60 8.67
C TYR A 438 -44.99 0.29 9.44
N SER A 439 -45.50 -0.79 8.83
CA SER A 439 -45.18 -2.15 9.21
C SER A 439 -45.07 -3.03 7.97
N GLY A 440 -44.23 -4.02 8.03
CA GLY A 440 -44.05 -4.99 6.95
C GLY A 440 -42.94 -5.98 7.30
N GLU A 441 -42.55 -6.76 6.32
CA GLU A 441 -41.53 -7.78 6.49
C GLU A 441 -40.40 -7.60 5.46
N TYR A 442 -39.18 -7.83 5.89
CA TYR A 442 -38.02 -7.94 5.01
C TYR A 442 -37.60 -9.39 4.85
N LYS A 443 -37.20 -9.75 3.63
CA LYS A 443 -36.56 -11.02 3.30
C LYS A 443 -35.29 -10.72 2.48
N ASN A 444 -34.14 -11.09 3.03
CA ASN A 444 -32.85 -10.81 2.42
C ASN A 444 -32.67 -9.31 2.04
N GLY A 445 -32.98 -8.39 2.97
CA GLY A 445 -32.84 -6.94 2.80
C GLY A 445 -33.87 -6.28 1.86
N LYS A 446 -34.84 -7.05 1.34
CA LYS A 446 -35.87 -6.56 0.42
C LYS A 446 -37.26 -6.67 1.03
N LYS A 447 -38.11 -5.65 0.81
CA LYS A 447 -39.51 -5.71 1.24
C LYS A 447 -40.20 -6.96 0.65
N ASN A 448 -40.91 -7.66 1.50
CA ASN A 448 -41.64 -8.88 1.15
C ASN A 448 -42.97 -8.97 1.89
N GLY A 449 -43.98 -9.62 1.30
CA GLY A 449 -45.30 -9.74 1.95
C GLY A 449 -46.07 -8.42 2.03
N LYS A 450 -47.02 -8.36 2.97
CA LYS A 450 -47.90 -7.21 3.18
C LYS A 450 -47.15 -6.08 3.90
N TRP A 451 -47.21 -4.89 3.31
CA TRP A 451 -46.74 -3.64 3.92
C TRP A 451 -47.90 -2.70 4.14
N GLN A 452 -47.91 -2.02 5.30
CA GLN A 452 -48.94 -1.09 5.68
C GLN A 452 -48.26 0.21 6.13
N TYR A 453 -48.83 1.35 5.73
CA TYR A 453 -48.34 2.69 6.07
C TYR A 453 -49.52 3.51 6.66
N TRP A 454 -49.22 4.45 7.51
CA TRP A 454 -50.20 5.29 8.19
C TRP A 454 -49.90 6.78 8.01
N PHE A 455 -50.92 7.62 8.17
CA PHE A 455 -50.76 9.06 8.23
C PHE A 455 -50.28 9.48 9.62
N GLU A 456 -49.31 10.40 9.68
CA GLU A 456 -48.75 10.89 10.95
C GLU A 456 -49.79 11.62 11.77
N LYS A 457 -50.58 12.55 11.16
CA LYS A 457 -51.53 13.42 11.84
C LYS A 457 -52.69 12.63 12.43
N THR A 458 -53.33 11.78 11.66
CA THR A 458 -54.54 11.06 12.05
C THR A 458 -54.27 9.66 12.62
N GLY A 459 -53.18 9.01 12.25
CA GLY A 459 -52.88 7.61 12.57
C GLY A 459 -53.75 6.62 11.80
N LYS A 460 -54.54 7.07 10.81
CA LYS A 460 -55.35 6.21 9.95
C LYS A 460 -54.46 5.56 8.87
N PRO A 461 -54.85 4.39 8.32
CA PRO A 461 -54.13 3.79 7.21
C PRO A 461 -54.02 4.73 6.01
N ARG A 462 -52.80 4.77 5.39
CA ARG A 462 -52.48 5.53 4.18
C ARG A 462 -52.36 4.65 2.97
N GLU A 463 -51.62 3.53 3.11
CA GLU A 463 -51.38 2.59 2.02
C GLU A 463 -51.28 1.18 2.57
N ILE A 464 -51.89 0.25 1.86
CA ILE A 464 -51.69 -1.19 2.03
C ILE A 464 -51.21 -1.74 0.70
N THR A 465 -50.08 -2.41 0.71
CA THR A 465 -49.49 -2.96 -0.52
C THR A 465 -48.71 -4.23 -0.23
N ASN A 466 -48.61 -5.09 -1.21
CA ASN A 466 -47.81 -6.31 -1.12
C ASN A 466 -46.53 -6.15 -1.92
N TYR A 467 -45.44 -6.75 -1.45
CA TYR A 467 -44.15 -6.81 -2.12
C TYR A 467 -43.69 -8.25 -2.33
N VAL A 468 -43.02 -8.49 -3.43
CA VAL A 468 -42.28 -9.72 -3.70
C VAL A 468 -40.88 -9.30 -4.16
N VAL A 469 -39.86 -9.69 -3.40
CA VAL A 469 -38.45 -9.38 -3.67
C VAL A 469 -38.22 -7.87 -3.95
N GLY A 470 -38.85 -7.00 -3.18
CA GLY A 470 -38.70 -5.52 -3.26
C GLY A 470 -39.59 -4.82 -4.28
N PHE A 471 -40.36 -5.54 -5.09
CA PHE A 471 -41.29 -4.96 -6.06
C PHE A 471 -42.74 -5.05 -5.58
N LYS A 472 -43.52 -3.97 -5.74
CA LYS A 472 -44.97 -4.03 -5.51
C LYS A 472 -45.58 -5.18 -6.34
N HIS A 473 -46.35 -6.05 -5.71
CA HIS A 473 -46.94 -7.23 -6.33
C HIS A 473 -48.23 -7.62 -5.62
N GLY A 474 -49.31 -7.84 -6.37
CA GLY A 474 -50.62 -8.15 -5.77
C GLY A 474 -51.41 -6.91 -5.43
N GLU A 475 -52.26 -6.96 -4.42
CA GLU A 475 -53.19 -5.92 -4.06
C GLU A 475 -52.52 -4.69 -3.54
N PHE A 476 -53.10 -3.55 -3.91
CA PHE A 476 -52.72 -2.21 -3.49
C PHE A 476 -53.96 -1.40 -3.15
N ILE A 477 -53.96 -0.72 -1.99
CA ILE A 477 -55.05 0.18 -1.57
C ILE A 477 -54.36 1.44 -0.99
N GLN A 478 -54.77 2.57 -1.48
CA GLN A 478 -54.41 3.90 -0.91
C GLN A 478 -55.64 4.55 -0.34
N TYR A 479 -55.46 5.22 0.77
CA TYR A 479 -56.54 5.93 1.49
C TYR A 479 -56.24 7.43 1.56
N THR A 480 -57.28 8.23 1.63
CA THR A 480 -57.19 9.65 1.99
C THR A 480 -56.98 9.80 3.50
N GLU A 481 -56.59 10.95 3.98
CA GLU A 481 -56.40 11.22 5.41
C GLU A 481 -57.71 11.14 6.22
N ASN A 482 -58.86 11.33 5.55
CA ASN A 482 -60.18 11.13 6.13
C ASN A 482 -60.55 9.65 6.30
N GLY A 483 -59.82 8.75 5.65
CA GLY A 483 -59.97 7.29 5.76
C GLY A 483 -60.81 6.66 4.62
N PHE A 484 -61.22 7.46 3.61
CA PHE A 484 -61.83 6.92 2.40
C PHE A 484 -60.80 6.30 1.48
N VAL A 485 -61.19 5.33 0.67
CA VAL A 485 -60.32 4.79 -0.36
C VAL A 485 -60.09 5.87 -1.44
N ASP A 486 -58.83 6.24 -1.68
CA ASP A 486 -58.44 7.11 -2.78
C ASP A 486 -58.30 6.32 -4.08
N ASN A 487 -57.53 5.25 -4.03
CA ASN A 487 -57.43 4.33 -5.15
C ASN A 487 -57.08 2.91 -4.71
N LYS A 488 -57.42 1.93 -5.57
CA LYS A 488 -57.07 0.52 -5.36
C LYS A 488 -56.87 -0.19 -6.67
N GLY A 489 -56.02 -1.20 -6.65
CA GLY A 489 -55.74 -2.03 -7.84
C GLY A 489 -54.75 -3.13 -7.53
N LYS A 490 -54.05 -3.58 -8.58
CA LYS A 490 -53.04 -4.63 -8.44
C LYS A 490 -51.75 -4.24 -9.14
N TYR A 491 -50.66 -4.62 -8.53
CA TYR A 491 -49.31 -4.53 -9.14
C TYR A 491 -48.79 -5.91 -9.52
N ARG A 492 -47.99 -5.99 -10.55
CA ARG A 492 -47.19 -7.15 -10.92
C ARG A 492 -45.77 -6.69 -11.27
N LYS A 493 -44.76 -7.12 -10.48
CA LYS A 493 -43.37 -6.71 -10.64
C LYS A 493 -43.20 -5.19 -10.72
N GLY A 494 -43.84 -4.43 -9.83
CA GLY A 494 -43.77 -2.98 -9.74
C GLY A 494 -44.63 -2.20 -10.74
N LYS A 495 -45.33 -2.86 -11.67
CA LYS A 495 -46.16 -2.24 -12.70
C LYS A 495 -47.65 -2.49 -12.41
N GLN A 496 -48.49 -1.47 -12.65
CA GLN A 496 -49.92 -1.59 -12.53
C GLN A 496 -50.45 -2.67 -13.50
N THR A 497 -51.40 -3.47 -13.01
CA THR A 497 -52.03 -4.52 -13.79
C THR A 497 -53.50 -4.67 -13.36
N SER A 498 -54.33 -5.32 -14.20
CA SER A 498 -55.74 -5.49 -13.94
C SER A 498 -56.51 -4.18 -13.80
N THR A 499 -57.65 -4.22 -13.15
CA THR A 499 -58.54 -3.06 -12.97
C THR A 499 -58.10 -2.22 -11.78
N TRP A 500 -57.92 -0.94 -12.01
CA TRP A 500 -57.70 0.08 -11.01
C TRP A 500 -58.93 0.96 -10.86
N GLN A 501 -59.29 1.27 -9.60
CA GLN A 501 -60.39 2.10 -9.21
C GLN A 501 -59.89 3.33 -8.44
N TYR A 502 -60.35 4.48 -8.81
CA TYR A 502 -60.04 5.77 -8.20
C TYR A 502 -61.33 6.41 -7.74
N TYR A 503 -61.31 7.06 -6.59
CA TYR A 503 -62.47 7.60 -5.96
C TYR A 503 -62.33 9.09 -5.70
N TYR A 504 -63.42 9.79 -5.67
CA TYR A 504 -63.48 11.16 -5.16
C TYR A 504 -63.33 11.16 -3.63
N GLU A 505 -62.96 12.28 -3.03
CA GLU A 505 -62.87 12.44 -1.57
C GLU A 505 -64.23 12.15 -0.87
N THR A 506 -65.35 12.32 -1.57
CA THR A 506 -66.69 12.00 -1.12
C THR A 506 -66.98 10.50 -1.08
N GLY A 507 -66.05 9.63 -1.55
CA GLY A 507 -66.18 8.18 -1.63
C GLY A 507 -66.82 7.66 -2.90
N GLY A 508 -67.31 8.54 -3.80
CA GLY A 508 -67.89 8.14 -5.07
C GLY A 508 -66.80 7.72 -6.10
N MET A 509 -67.19 6.87 -7.05
CA MET A 509 -66.29 6.43 -8.12
C MET A 509 -65.92 7.64 -9.00
N GLN A 510 -64.59 7.84 -9.21
CA GLN A 510 -64.08 8.87 -10.12
C GLN A 510 -63.69 8.23 -11.48
N ARG A 511 -62.95 7.14 -11.44
CA ARG A 511 -62.54 6.43 -12.66
C ARG A 511 -62.22 4.98 -12.38
N GLN A 512 -62.46 4.15 -13.35
CA GLN A 512 -62.03 2.76 -13.38
C GLN A 512 -61.22 2.55 -14.66
N GLN A 513 -60.02 2.00 -14.54
CA GLN A 513 -59.12 1.83 -15.65
C GLN A 513 -58.49 0.44 -15.60
N HIS A 514 -58.29 -0.15 -16.76
CA HIS A 514 -57.62 -1.44 -16.83
C HIS A 514 -56.17 -1.24 -17.34
N PHE A 515 -55.23 -1.90 -16.66
CA PHE A 515 -53.81 -1.81 -16.98
C PHE A 515 -53.23 -3.18 -17.32
N LYS A 516 -52.23 -3.15 -18.24
CA LYS A 516 -51.38 -4.29 -18.57
C LYS A 516 -49.93 -3.80 -18.59
N ASN A 517 -49.08 -4.35 -17.73
CA ASN A 517 -47.65 -3.96 -17.60
C ASN A 517 -47.42 -2.46 -17.38
N GLY A 518 -48.29 -1.74 -16.66
CA GLY A 518 -48.20 -0.30 -16.40
C GLY A 518 -48.85 0.59 -17.48
N HIS A 519 -49.38 0.00 -18.55
CA HIS A 519 -50.02 0.72 -19.65
C HIS A 519 -51.54 0.52 -19.62
N LEU A 520 -52.31 1.58 -19.93
CA LEU A 520 -53.75 1.47 -20.11
C LEU A 520 -54.05 0.46 -21.21
N SER A 521 -54.95 -0.49 -20.91
CA SER A 521 -55.32 -1.56 -21.83
C SER A 521 -56.76 -2.04 -21.52
N GLY A 522 -57.63 -2.02 -22.49
CA GLY A 522 -59.05 -2.32 -22.29
C GLY A 522 -59.87 -1.10 -21.84
N LYS A 523 -60.92 -1.35 -21.08
CA LYS A 523 -61.94 -0.37 -20.73
C LYS A 523 -61.46 0.64 -19.66
N SER A 524 -61.71 1.92 -19.91
CA SER A 524 -61.56 3.03 -18.97
C SER A 524 -62.88 3.79 -18.88
N ILE A 525 -63.41 3.95 -17.67
CA ILE A 525 -64.65 4.68 -17.40
C ILE A 525 -64.34 5.81 -16.44
N LEU A 526 -64.85 6.98 -16.72
CA LEU A 526 -64.80 8.16 -15.85
C LEU A 526 -66.24 8.52 -15.45
N TRP A 527 -66.35 8.90 -14.20
CA TRP A 527 -67.64 9.39 -13.63
C TRP A 527 -67.51 10.84 -13.20
N GLN A 528 -68.57 11.55 -13.27
CA GLN A 528 -68.73 12.89 -12.70
C GLN A 528 -68.92 12.81 -11.17
N LEU A 529 -68.81 13.91 -10.48
CA LEU A 529 -69.01 13.95 -9.03
C LEU A 529 -70.42 13.47 -8.61
N ASN A 530 -71.45 13.71 -9.44
CA ASN A 530 -72.80 13.21 -9.25
C ASN A 530 -72.98 11.72 -9.55
N GLN A 531 -71.88 10.98 -9.74
CA GLN A 531 -71.81 9.56 -10.05
C GLN A 531 -72.41 9.15 -11.41
N LYS A 532 -72.81 10.11 -12.25
CA LYS A 532 -73.15 9.79 -13.65
C LYS A 532 -71.92 9.60 -14.49
N MET A 533 -71.98 8.74 -15.50
CA MET A 533 -70.85 8.47 -16.39
C MET A 533 -70.47 9.75 -17.15
N GLN A 534 -69.19 10.09 -17.18
CA GLN A 534 -68.62 11.17 -17.96
C GLN A 534 -68.15 10.70 -19.33
N CYS A 535 -67.40 9.60 -19.35
CA CYS A 535 -66.98 8.96 -20.58
C CYS A 535 -66.59 7.51 -20.38
N GLN A 536 -66.74 6.75 -21.46
CA GLN A 536 -66.24 5.38 -21.56
C GLN A 536 -65.26 5.33 -22.73
N MET A 537 -64.07 4.82 -22.48
CA MET A 537 -62.97 4.74 -23.44
C MET A 537 -62.37 3.34 -23.45
N ASN A 538 -61.80 2.94 -24.58
CA ASN A 538 -61.06 1.69 -24.69
C ASN A 538 -59.67 1.94 -25.22
N TYR A 539 -58.71 1.21 -24.68
CA TYR A 539 -57.29 1.30 -25.01
C TYR A 539 -56.72 -0.05 -25.39
N THR A 540 -55.66 -0.02 -26.18
CA THR A 540 -54.81 -1.18 -26.43
C THR A 540 -53.36 -0.81 -26.27
N VAL A 541 -52.50 -1.76 -25.99
CA VAL A 541 -51.05 -1.56 -25.89
C VAL A 541 -50.44 -1.96 -27.23
N ILE A 542 -49.69 -1.07 -27.81
CA ILE A 542 -48.89 -1.34 -29.01
C ILE A 542 -47.40 -1.18 -28.68
N LYS A 543 -46.58 -1.93 -29.39
CA LYS A 543 -45.14 -1.81 -29.32
C LYS A 543 -44.68 -0.85 -30.44
N ASP A 544 -44.06 0.25 -30.07
CA ASP A 544 -43.44 1.12 -31.08
C ASP A 544 -42.15 0.44 -31.59
N ASN A 545 -42.21 -0.02 -32.83
CA ASN A 545 -41.12 -0.75 -33.47
C ASN A 545 -39.84 0.10 -33.64
N ARG A 546 -39.94 1.43 -33.62
CA ARG A 546 -38.80 2.35 -33.76
C ARG A 546 -38.11 2.62 -32.45
N LYS A 547 -38.87 2.66 -31.35
CA LYS A 547 -38.35 3.00 -29.99
C LYS A 547 -38.31 1.81 -29.05
N GLY A 548 -38.85 0.65 -29.43
CA GLY A 548 -38.87 -0.56 -28.59
C GLY A 548 -39.75 -0.48 -27.36
N HIS A 549 -40.47 0.63 -27.13
CA HIS A 549 -41.30 0.86 -25.95
C HIS A 549 -42.77 0.50 -26.20
N GLU A 550 -43.42 -0.03 -25.16
CA GLU A 550 -44.86 -0.23 -25.13
C GLU A 550 -45.58 1.11 -24.86
N GLN A 551 -46.66 1.42 -25.56
CA GLN A 551 -47.49 2.60 -25.32
C GLN A 551 -48.99 2.26 -25.41
N SER A 552 -49.80 2.98 -24.60
CA SER A 552 -51.24 2.90 -24.64
C SER A 552 -51.79 3.76 -25.80
N VAL A 553 -52.63 3.21 -26.63
CA VAL A 553 -53.31 3.96 -27.70
C VAL A 553 -54.81 3.73 -27.67
N PRO A 554 -55.62 4.70 -28.05
CA PRO A 554 -57.07 4.51 -28.23
C PRO A 554 -57.40 3.31 -29.14
N ASN A 555 -58.37 2.52 -28.73
CA ASN A 555 -58.83 1.39 -29.56
C ASN A 555 -60.30 1.03 -29.24
N GLY A 556 -61.14 0.87 -30.24
CA GLY A 556 -62.58 0.65 -30.04
C GLY A 556 -63.34 1.95 -29.89
N THR A 557 -64.59 1.85 -29.44
CA THR A 557 -65.51 3.00 -29.35
C THR A 557 -65.31 3.76 -28.04
N TRP A 558 -65.18 5.07 -28.16
CA TRP A 558 -65.20 6.04 -27.05
C TRP A 558 -66.56 6.72 -27.03
N ILE A 559 -67.24 6.82 -25.89
CA ILE A 559 -68.54 7.41 -25.68
C ILE A 559 -68.44 8.50 -24.62
N PHE A 560 -68.97 9.65 -24.90
CA PHE A 560 -68.98 10.81 -24.02
C PHE A 560 -70.43 11.13 -23.59
N TYR A 561 -70.61 11.56 -22.37
CA TYR A 561 -71.91 11.84 -21.75
C TYR A 561 -71.93 13.24 -21.14
N ASP A 562 -73.12 13.87 -21.14
CA ASP A 562 -73.37 15.13 -20.47
C ASP A 562 -73.49 14.98 -18.94
N LYS A 563 -73.76 16.08 -18.24
CA LYS A 563 -73.95 16.11 -16.78
C LYS A 563 -75.18 15.29 -16.33
N ASN A 564 -76.11 15.03 -17.20
CA ASN A 564 -77.34 14.24 -16.94
C ASN A 564 -77.14 12.75 -17.25
N GLY A 565 -76.00 12.37 -17.83
CA GLY A 565 -75.70 10.99 -18.22
C GLY A 565 -76.23 10.59 -19.62
N SER A 566 -76.67 11.59 -20.46
CA SER A 566 -77.06 11.38 -21.84
C SER A 566 -75.86 11.37 -22.73
N GLU A 567 -75.79 10.45 -23.72
CA GLU A 567 -74.69 10.37 -24.69
C GLU A 567 -74.64 11.64 -25.56
N THR A 568 -73.47 12.30 -25.62
CA THR A 568 -73.24 13.50 -26.37
C THR A 568 -72.38 13.31 -27.59
N ASN A 569 -71.48 12.32 -27.55
CA ASN A 569 -70.56 12.05 -28.67
C ASN A 569 -70.10 10.60 -28.63
N ARG A 570 -69.77 10.09 -29.82
CA ARG A 570 -69.22 8.75 -30.04
C ARG A 570 -68.13 8.79 -31.08
N VAL A 571 -66.97 8.25 -30.76
CA VAL A 571 -65.78 8.25 -31.64
C VAL A 571 -65.19 6.84 -31.65
N SER A 572 -64.88 6.31 -32.84
CA SER A 572 -64.25 5.00 -32.96
C SER A 572 -62.77 5.10 -33.33
N TYR A 573 -61.97 4.27 -32.73
CA TYR A 573 -60.51 4.20 -32.93
C TYR A 573 -60.05 2.79 -33.26
N LYS A 574 -59.04 2.68 -34.11
CA LYS A 574 -58.32 1.41 -34.38
C LYS A 574 -56.81 1.67 -34.19
N ARG A 575 -56.25 1.08 -33.16
CA ARG A 575 -54.81 1.20 -32.79
C ARG A 575 -54.31 2.64 -32.84
N GLY A 576 -55.02 3.58 -32.25
CA GLY A 576 -54.63 4.97 -32.13
C GLY A 576 -55.13 5.88 -33.24
N VAL A 577 -55.62 5.33 -34.34
CA VAL A 577 -56.15 6.11 -35.46
C VAL A 577 -57.68 6.22 -35.33
N ARG A 578 -58.22 7.45 -35.46
CA ARG A 578 -59.66 7.68 -35.50
C ARG A 578 -60.22 7.11 -36.80
N VAL A 579 -61.28 6.29 -36.72
CA VAL A 579 -61.87 5.65 -37.90
C VAL A 579 -63.32 6.07 -38.14
N GLN A 580 -63.92 6.73 -37.16
CA GLN A 580 -65.26 7.35 -37.23
C GLN A 580 -65.42 8.44 -36.16
#